data_8a1b72c15ca77d52796d150d1a82b3cc
#
_entry.id   8a1b72c15ca77d52796d150d1a82b3cc
#
_cell.length_a   1.000
_cell.length_b   1.000
_cell.length_c   1.000
_cell.angle_alpha   90.00
_cell.angle_beta   90.00
_cell.angle_gamma   90.00
#
_symmetry.space_group_name_H-M   'P 1'
#
loop_
_entity.id
_entity.type
_entity.pdbx_description
1 polymer ?
#
loop_
_entity_poly.entity_id
_entity_poly.type
_entity_poly.pdbx_seq_one_letter_code
_entity_poly.pdbx_strand_id
1 'polypeptide(L)'
;MSEAAANELLSDFIRDIVAEDVAAKKYRGIVTRFPPEPNGYLHIGHAKSICLNFGIALENNGICNLRFDDTNPVKEDTEYVDSITEDVRWLIDGWADNVLAQSTFFASDYFEQLHDHAVQLIRD
;
A
#
# COMPACT_ATOMS: atom_id res chain seq x y z
N MET A 1 -19.53 7.66 25.87
CA MET A 1 -18.13 7.27 25.54
C MET A 1 -17.43 8.44 24.88
N SER A 2 -16.20 8.73 25.31
CA SER A 2 -15.41 9.75 24.62
C SER A 2 -15.01 9.23 23.22
N GLU A 3 -14.77 10.16 22.31
CA GLU A 3 -14.30 9.84 20.95
C GLU A 3 -13.01 9.02 20.98
N ALA A 4 -12.09 9.30 21.93
CA ALA A 4 -10.85 8.56 22.14
C ALA A 4 -11.12 7.10 22.57
N ALA A 5 -12.10 6.84 23.45
CA ALA A 5 -12.46 5.49 23.87
C ALA A 5 -13.12 4.70 22.72
N ALA A 6 -13.92 5.36 21.89
CA ALA A 6 -14.52 4.74 20.71
C ALA A 6 -13.43 4.35 19.69
N ASN A 7 -12.41 5.19 19.51
CA ASN A 7 -11.27 4.88 18.63
C ASN A 7 -10.40 3.72 19.15
N GLU A 8 -10.20 3.62 20.47
CA GLU A 8 -9.49 2.48 21.07
C GLU A 8 -10.21 1.15 20.82
N LEU A 9 -11.54 1.16 20.89
CA LEU A 9 -12.35 -0.04 20.64
C LEU A 9 -12.36 -0.49 19.19
N LEU A 10 -12.01 0.39 18.25
CA LEU A 10 -12.01 0.13 16.81
C LEU A 10 -10.60 -0.07 16.27
N SER A 11 -9.57 -0.08 17.13
CA SER A 11 -8.20 -0.27 16.71
C SER A 11 -7.90 -1.74 16.40
N ASP A 12 -6.82 -1.97 15.68
CA ASP A 12 -6.28 -3.27 15.35
C ASP A 12 -4.78 -3.30 15.63
N PHE A 13 -4.17 -4.49 15.56
CA PHE A 13 -2.76 -4.64 15.93
C PHE A 13 -1.82 -3.84 15.00
N ILE A 14 -2.19 -3.63 13.73
CA ILE A 14 -1.38 -2.84 12.79
C ILE A 14 -1.43 -1.38 13.19
N ARG A 15 -2.61 -0.85 13.48
CA ARG A 15 -2.77 0.53 13.96
C ARG A 15 -2.06 0.77 15.29
N ASP A 16 -2.06 -0.22 16.16
CA ASP A 16 -1.36 -0.14 17.44
C ASP A 16 0.16 -0.03 17.23
N ILE A 17 0.75 -0.84 16.35
CA ILE A 17 2.16 -0.75 15.99
C ILE A 17 2.48 0.60 15.36
N VAL A 18 1.66 1.08 14.45
CA VAL A 18 1.84 2.39 13.80
C VAL A 18 1.81 3.51 14.84
N ALA A 19 0.85 3.46 15.76
CA ALA A 19 0.74 4.46 16.83
C ALA A 19 1.97 4.50 17.73
N GLU A 20 2.52 3.35 18.09
CA GLU A 20 3.76 3.24 18.88
C GLU A 20 4.94 3.82 18.11
N ASP A 21 5.10 3.49 16.84
CA ASP A 21 6.20 3.97 16.01
C ASP A 21 6.11 5.49 15.77
N VAL A 22 4.91 6.02 15.60
CA VAL A 22 4.68 7.47 15.45
C VAL A 22 5.01 8.19 16.75
N ALA A 23 4.55 7.68 17.90
CA ALA A 23 4.82 8.27 19.22
C ALA A 23 6.32 8.25 19.55
N ALA A 24 7.03 7.21 19.15
CA ALA A 24 8.49 7.08 19.34
C ALA A 24 9.30 7.88 18.30
N LYS A 25 8.67 8.51 17.33
CA LYS A 25 9.31 9.22 16.21
C LYS A 25 10.33 8.36 15.47
N LYS A 26 9.99 7.06 15.32
CA LYS A 26 10.88 6.06 14.71
C LYS A 26 11.13 6.33 13.23
N TYR A 27 10.11 6.87 12.52
CA TYR A 27 10.17 7.18 11.10
C TYR A 27 9.74 8.63 10.85
N ARG A 28 10.17 9.20 9.72
CA ARG A 28 9.80 10.58 9.33
C ARG A 28 8.32 10.72 8.98
N GLY A 29 7.70 9.65 8.50
CA GLY A 29 6.30 9.63 8.11
C GLY A 29 5.84 8.20 7.83
N ILE A 30 4.54 8.06 7.66
CA ILE A 30 3.93 6.76 7.36
C ILE A 30 3.74 6.63 5.86
N VAL A 31 4.25 5.52 5.32
CA VAL A 31 4.05 5.11 3.93
C VAL A 31 3.45 3.71 3.95
N THR A 32 2.31 3.57 3.34
CA THR A 32 1.68 2.27 3.12
C THR A 32 1.70 1.92 1.64
N ARG A 33 1.35 0.70 1.30
CA ARG A 33 1.29 0.27 -0.09
C ARG A 33 0.16 -0.72 -0.32
N PHE A 34 -0.43 -0.63 -1.49
CA PHE A 34 -1.28 -1.68 -2.02
C PHE A 34 -0.55 -2.33 -3.20
N PRO A 35 -0.11 -3.60 -3.06
CA PRO A 35 0.75 -4.26 -4.05
C PRO A 35 -0.01 -5.33 -4.85
N PRO A 36 -0.94 -4.98 -5.74
CA PRO A 36 -1.66 -5.99 -6.49
C PRO A 36 -0.77 -6.65 -7.54
N GLU A 37 -1.01 -7.93 -7.80
CA GLU A 37 -0.44 -8.64 -8.93
C GLU A 37 -1.35 -8.40 -10.15
N PRO A 38 -0.83 -7.88 -11.29
CA PRO A 38 -1.69 -7.50 -12.43
C PRO A 38 -2.03 -8.73 -13.31
N ASN A 39 -2.56 -9.79 -12.70
CA ASN A 39 -2.92 -11.04 -13.34
C ASN A 39 -4.43 -11.34 -13.34
N GLY A 40 -5.23 -10.40 -12.90
CA GLY A 40 -6.68 -10.52 -12.83
C GLY A 40 -7.34 -9.27 -12.30
N TYR A 41 -8.66 -9.31 -12.21
CA TYR A 41 -9.45 -8.22 -11.67
C TYR A 41 -9.48 -8.24 -10.14
N LEU A 42 -9.71 -7.07 -9.53
CA LEU A 42 -9.90 -6.97 -8.09
C LEU A 42 -11.21 -7.62 -7.65
N HIS A 43 -11.23 -8.09 -6.41
CA HIS A 43 -12.43 -8.62 -5.75
C HIS A 43 -12.57 -8.03 -4.34
N ILE A 44 -13.62 -8.42 -3.63
CA ILE A 44 -13.94 -7.85 -2.31
C ILE A 44 -12.81 -8.04 -1.28
N GLY A 45 -12.02 -9.10 -1.39
CA GLY A 45 -10.85 -9.30 -0.53
C GLY A 45 -9.79 -8.22 -0.70
N HIS A 46 -9.62 -7.72 -1.92
CA HIS A 46 -8.72 -6.59 -2.19
C HIS A 46 -9.26 -5.28 -1.60
N ALA A 47 -10.58 -5.09 -1.60
CA ALA A 47 -11.19 -3.88 -1.03
C ALA A 47 -10.83 -3.71 0.44
N LYS A 48 -10.80 -4.80 1.22
CA LYS A 48 -10.37 -4.78 2.61
C LYS A 48 -8.93 -4.27 2.77
N SER A 49 -8.01 -4.78 1.96
CA SER A 49 -6.61 -4.35 1.96
C SER A 49 -6.45 -2.90 1.54
N ILE A 50 -7.18 -2.46 0.52
CA ILE A 50 -7.16 -1.06 0.06
C ILE A 50 -7.63 -0.14 1.18
N CYS A 51 -8.77 -0.44 1.78
CA CYS A 51 -9.32 0.38 2.86
C CYS A 51 -8.39 0.46 4.07
N LEU A 52 -7.72 -0.64 4.42
CA LEU A 52 -6.74 -0.67 5.50
C LEU A 52 -5.53 0.22 5.20
N ASN A 53 -4.91 0.03 4.04
CA ASN A 53 -3.70 0.76 3.66
C ASN A 53 -3.95 2.26 3.46
N PHE A 54 -4.98 2.63 2.74
CA PHE A 54 -5.34 4.02 2.53
C PHE A 54 -5.86 4.67 3.82
N GLY A 55 -6.60 3.93 4.64
CA GLY A 55 -7.08 4.40 5.94
C GLY A 55 -5.94 4.73 6.90
N ILE A 56 -4.96 3.86 7.04
CA ILE A 56 -3.79 4.09 7.90
C ILE A 56 -2.98 5.29 7.40
N ALA A 57 -2.75 5.40 6.09
CA ALA A 57 -2.05 6.55 5.52
C ALA A 57 -2.80 7.85 5.81
N LEU A 58 -4.11 7.87 5.60
CA LEU A 58 -4.95 9.05 5.87
C LEU A 58 -4.91 9.47 7.34
N GLU A 59 -5.06 8.52 8.26
CA GLU A 59 -5.09 8.76 9.71
C GLU A 59 -3.77 9.34 10.24
N ASN A 60 -2.66 9.07 9.56
CA ASN A 60 -1.31 9.47 9.99
C ASN A 60 -0.67 10.52 9.08
N ASN A 61 -1.43 11.21 8.26
CA ASN A 61 -0.95 12.21 7.30
C ASN A 61 0.15 11.66 6.39
N GLY A 62 0.05 10.38 6.04
CA GLY A 62 1.00 9.68 5.20
C GLY A 62 0.58 9.60 3.75
N ILE A 63 1.26 8.74 3.02
CA ILE A 63 0.93 8.42 1.64
C ILE A 63 0.77 6.90 1.47
N CYS A 64 -0.03 6.51 0.48
CA CYS A 64 -0.16 5.12 0.06
C CYS A 64 0.32 4.98 -1.38
N ASN A 65 1.24 4.05 -1.60
CA ASN A 65 1.74 3.75 -2.93
C ASN A 65 0.92 2.63 -3.57
N LEU A 66 0.56 2.81 -4.84
CA LEU A 66 0.09 1.73 -5.69
C LEU A 66 1.31 1.13 -6.39
N ARG A 67 1.63 -0.12 -6.06
CA ARG A 67 2.78 -0.82 -6.63
C ARG A 67 2.33 -2.15 -7.21
N PHE A 68 2.44 -2.30 -8.50
CA PHE A 68 2.14 -3.57 -9.16
C PHE A 68 3.27 -4.57 -8.95
N ASP A 69 2.95 -5.72 -8.41
CA ASP A 69 3.88 -6.85 -8.28
C ASP A 69 3.86 -7.67 -9.57
N ASP A 70 4.41 -7.10 -10.63
CA ASP A 70 4.49 -7.68 -11.96
C ASP A 70 5.71 -8.60 -12.10
N THR A 71 5.74 -9.65 -11.27
CA THR A 71 6.86 -10.58 -11.18
C THR A 71 6.68 -11.84 -12.03
N ASN A 72 5.51 -12.03 -12.63
CA ASN A 72 5.21 -13.16 -13.49
C ASN A 72 5.03 -12.71 -14.94
N PRO A 73 6.02 -12.93 -15.83
CA PRO A 73 5.99 -12.41 -17.19
C PRO A 73 4.94 -13.06 -18.11
N VAL A 74 4.28 -14.13 -17.66
CA VAL A 74 3.38 -14.93 -18.52
C VAL A 74 1.93 -14.55 -18.40
N LYS A 75 1.50 -13.87 -17.31
CA LYS A 75 0.08 -13.64 -16.98
C LYS A 75 -0.30 -12.16 -16.80
N GLU A 76 0.62 -11.25 -17.01
CA GLU A 76 0.42 -9.84 -16.74
C GLU A 76 0.01 -9.09 -18.00
N ASP A 77 -1.10 -8.35 -17.94
CA ASP A 77 -1.66 -7.61 -19.05
C ASP A 77 -1.93 -6.16 -18.63
N THR A 78 -1.71 -5.26 -19.57
CA THR A 78 -2.01 -3.82 -19.42
C THR A 78 -3.48 -3.58 -19.05
N GLU A 79 -4.40 -4.40 -19.55
CA GLU A 79 -5.82 -4.33 -19.20
C GLU A 79 -6.04 -4.44 -17.68
N TYR A 80 -5.33 -5.36 -17.01
CA TYR A 80 -5.46 -5.53 -15.56
C TYR A 80 -4.86 -4.34 -14.80
N VAL A 81 -3.74 -3.80 -15.26
CA VAL A 81 -3.14 -2.59 -14.66
C VAL A 81 -4.13 -1.42 -14.71
N ASP A 82 -4.73 -1.18 -15.86
CA ASP A 82 -5.69 -0.08 -16.04
C ASP A 82 -6.96 -0.30 -15.22
N SER A 83 -7.51 -1.51 -15.22
CA SER A 83 -8.70 -1.86 -14.44
C SER A 83 -8.47 -1.73 -12.94
N ILE A 84 -7.35 -2.24 -12.44
CA ILE A 84 -6.99 -2.15 -11.03
C ILE A 84 -6.82 -0.69 -10.60
N THR A 85 -6.14 0.10 -11.41
CA THR A 85 -5.93 1.53 -11.13
C THR A 85 -7.26 2.27 -11.04
N GLU A 86 -8.16 2.01 -11.98
CA GLU A 86 -9.51 2.60 -12.00
C GLU A 86 -10.32 2.19 -10.78
N ASP A 87 -10.31 0.91 -10.42
CA ASP A 87 -11.03 0.38 -9.27
C ASP A 87 -10.50 0.94 -7.94
N VAL A 88 -9.18 1.05 -7.79
CA VAL A 88 -8.58 1.67 -6.61
C VAL A 88 -9.03 3.13 -6.48
N ARG A 89 -8.95 3.89 -7.56
CA ARG A 89 -9.37 5.30 -7.55
C ARG A 89 -10.85 5.46 -7.24
N TRP A 90 -11.68 4.58 -7.77
CA TRP A 90 -13.11 4.57 -7.47
C TRP A 90 -13.38 4.32 -5.98
N LEU A 91 -12.69 3.33 -5.41
CA LEU A 91 -12.90 2.95 -4.01
C LEU A 91 -12.45 4.01 -3.01
N ILE A 92 -11.39 4.75 -3.32
CA ILE A 92 -10.85 5.80 -2.42
C ILE A 92 -11.43 7.19 -2.70
N ASP A 93 -12.23 7.34 -3.73
CA ASP A 93 -12.75 8.65 -4.16
C ASP A 93 -13.50 9.36 -3.04
N GLY A 94 -13.14 10.62 -2.81
CA GLY A 94 -13.78 11.49 -1.84
C GLY A 94 -13.34 11.33 -0.39
N TRP A 95 -12.63 10.24 -0.02
CA TRP A 95 -12.19 10.05 1.37
C TRP A 95 -10.68 9.84 1.53
N ALA A 96 -10.01 9.25 0.57
CA ALA A 96 -8.56 8.94 0.66
C ALA A 96 -7.82 9.16 -0.67
N ASP A 97 -8.43 9.82 -1.63
CA ASP A 97 -7.81 10.13 -2.93
C ASP A 97 -6.57 11.02 -2.80
N ASN A 98 -6.54 11.89 -1.80
CA ASN A 98 -5.43 12.79 -1.53
C ASN A 98 -4.18 12.12 -0.95
N VAL A 99 -4.29 10.89 -0.45
CA VAL A 99 -3.13 10.16 0.09
C VAL A 99 -2.51 9.19 -0.92
N LEU A 100 -3.14 9.00 -2.08
CA LEU A 100 -2.55 8.21 -3.15
C LEU A 100 -1.32 8.93 -3.71
N ALA A 101 -0.17 8.23 -3.76
CA ALA A 101 1.04 8.77 -4.36
C ALA A 101 0.82 9.08 -5.84
N GLN A 102 1.48 10.14 -6.33
CA GLN A 102 1.33 10.57 -7.72
C GLN A 102 1.87 9.57 -8.73
N SER A 103 2.92 8.83 -8.36
CA SER A 103 3.55 7.84 -9.22
C SER A 103 3.06 6.44 -8.88
N THR A 104 2.77 5.65 -9.92
CA THR A 104 2.53 4.22 -9.80
C THR A 104 3.85 3.48 -9.96
N PHE A 105 4.08 2.48 -9.12
CA PHE A 105 5.32 1.72 -9.12
C PHE A 105 5.09 0.31 -9.69
N PHE A 106 6.14 -0.24 -10.30
CA PHE A 106 6.16 -1.60 -10.83
C PHE A 106 7.39 -2.33 -10.28
N ALA A 107 7.18 -3.51 -9.72
CA ALA A 107 8.28 -4.30 -9.17
C ALA A 107 9.34 -4.62 -10.25
N SER A 108 8.92 -4.83 -11.50
CA SER A 108 9.83 -5.11 -12.61
C SER A 108 10.83 -3.98 -12.91
N ASP A 109 10.49 -2.74 -12.59
CA ASP A 109 11.40 -1.61 -12.76
C ASP A 109 12.62 -1.66 -11.84
N TYR A 110 12.57 -2.49 -10.80
CA TYR A 110 13.62 -2.64 -9.78
C TYR A 110 14.35 -3.97 -9.85
N PHE A 111 14.11 -4.82 -10.84
CA PHE A 111 14.70 -6.16 -10.93
C PHE A 111 16.22 -6.13 -10.98
N GLU A 112 16.81 -5.25 -11.75
CA GLU A 112 18.26 -5.11 -11.84
C GLU A 112 18.85 -4.70 -10.48
N GLN A 113 18.27 -3.71 -9.84
CA GLN A 113 18.70 -3.23 -8.53
C GLN A 113 18.54 -4.32 -7.46
N LEU A 114 17.44 -5.06 -7.48
CA LEU A 114 17.19 -6.17 -6.55
C LEU A 114 18.24 -7.28 -6.74
N HIS A 115 18.57 -7.60 -7.99
CA HIS A 115 19.64 -8.57 -8.31
C HIS A 115 20.98 -8.10 -7.75
N ASP A 116 21.35 -6.85 -7.96
CA ASP A 116 22.59 -6.27 -7.46
C ASP A 116 22.68 -6.33 -5.94
N HIS A 117 21.58 -6.02 -5.24
CA HIS A 117 21.52 -6.14 -3.79
C HIS A 117 21.66 -7.58 -3.31
N ALA A 118 21.03 -8.53 -3.99
CA ALA A 118 21.17 -9.96 -3.67
C ALA A 118 22.61 -10.43 -3.82
N VAL A 119 23.30 -10.03 -4.89
CA VAL A 119 24.72 -10.34 -5.11
C VAL A 119 25.57 -9.75 -3.99
N GLN A 120 25.30 -8.50 -3.59
CA GLN A 120 26.02 -7.84 -2.50
C GLN A 120 25.86 -8.60 -1.18
N LEU A 121 24.63 -9.00 -0.85
CA LEU A 121 24.36 -9.79 0.38
C LEU A 121 25.10 -11.12 0.40
N ILE A 122 25.24 -11.78 -0.76
CA ILE A 122 25.99 -13.03 -0.87
C ILE A 122 27.49 -12.81 -0.64
N ARG A 123 28.03 -11.69 -1.11
CA ARG A 123 29.45 -11.34 -0.96
C ARG A 123 29.82 -10.88 0.43
N ASP A 124 28.89 -10.28 1.14
CA ASP A 124 29.07 -9.82 2.51
C ASP A 124 28.81 -10.97 3.49
#